data_a7fea4bd14584619db76826e60db7bd9
#
_entry.id   a7fea4bd14584619db76826e60db7bd9
#
_cell.length_a   1.000
_cell.length_b   1.000
_cell.length_c   1.000
_cell.angle_alpha   90.00
_cell.angle_beta   90.00
_cell.angle_gamma   90.00
#
_symmetry.space_group_name_H-M   'P 1'
#
loop_
_entity.id
_entity.type
_entity.pdbx_description
1 polymer ?
#
loop_
_entity_poly.entity_id
_entity_poly.type
_entity_poly.pdbx_seq_one_letter_code
_entity_poly.pdbx_strand_id
1 'polypeptide(L)'
;MSHDTKTKLVYMANQIATFFKSQPQSEAAQGVATHINKFWDPRMRRQLFEILENEENGLDALVLQAAPLIRKPEPVTHQVP
;
A
#
# COMPACT_ATOMS: atom_id res chain seq x y z
N MET A 1 -12.31 17.95 -2.58
CA MET A 1 -12.13 17.65 -3.19
C MET A 1 -11.33 16.58 -3.57
N SER A 2 -10.71 16.60 -4.40
CA SER A 2 -10.14 15.51 -4.96
C SER A 2 -9.07 14.84 -4.26
N HIS A 3 -8.55 15.46 -3.31
CA HIS A 3 -7.56 14.86 -2.56
C HIS A 3 -8.04 13.58 -2.00
N ASP A 4 -9.21 13.29 -2.21
CA ASP A 4 -9.76 12.15 -1.60
C ASP A 4 -9.19 10.84 -2.08
N THR A 5 -8.54 10.81 -3.23
CA THR A 5 -7.98 9.56 -3.70
C THR A 5 -6.95 9.01 -2.73
N LYS A 6 -6.03 9.85 -2.26
CA LYS A 6 -5.03 9.37 -1.32
C LYS A 6 -5.65 9.06 0.03
N THR A 7 -6.58 9.86 0.49
CA THR A 7 -7.27 9.58 1.72
C THR A 7 -7.98 8.25 1.65
N LYS A 8 -8.61 7.98 0.52
CA LYS A 8 -9.30 6.73 0.31
C LYS A 8 -8.35 5.56 0.34
N LEU A 9 -7.19 5.69 -0.29
CA LEU A 9 -6.22 4.61 -0.30
C LEU A 9 -5.70 4.32 1.10
N VAL A 10 -5.48 5.36 1.90
CA VAL A 10 -5.06 5.15 3.28
C VAL A 10 -6.13 4.38 4.04
N TYR A 11 -7.37 4.78 3.87
CA TYR A 11 -8.47 4.09 4.55
C TYR A 11 -8.52 2.62 4.11
N MET A 12 -8.41 2.37 2.82
CA MET A 12 -8.48 1.02 2.30
C MET A 12 -7.32 0.17 2.81
N ALA A 13 -6.13 0.74 2.80
CA ALA A 13 -4.96 0.01 3.28
C ALA A 13 -5.10 -0.33 4.75
N ASN A 14 -5.62 0.61 5.54
CA ASN A 14 -5.80 0.37 6.97
C ASN A 14 -6.88 -0.68 7.22
N GLN A 15 -7.90 -0.73 6.39
CA GLN A 15 -8.90 -1.77 6.52
C GLN A 15 -8.31 -3.15 6.24
N ILE A 16 -7.45 -3.24 5.25
CA ILE A 16 -6.76 -4.48 4.96
C ILE A 16 -5.90 -4.89 6.15
N ALA A 17 -5.18 -3.93 6.71
CA ALA A 17 -4.34 -4.20 7.87
C ALA A 17 -5.18 -4.73 9.04
N THR A 18 -6.33 -4.11 9.26
CA THR A 18 -7.20 -4.53 10.36
C THR A 18 -7.62 -5.98 10.18
N PHE A 19 -7.93 -6.36 8.96
CA PHE A 19 -8.33 -7.73 8.70
C PHE A 19 -7.23 -8.73 9.07
N PHE A 20 -5.98 -8.37 8.80
CA PHE A 20 -4.88 -9.30 9.03
C PHE A 20 -4.27 -9.21 10.43
N LYS A 21 -4.72 -8.28 11.25
CA LYS A 21 -4.10 -8.08 12.55
C LYS A 21 -4.24 -9.27 13.50
N SER A 22 -5.21 -10.14 13.25
CA SER A 22 -5.38 -11.29 14.12
C SER A 22 -4.38 -12.40 13.82
N GLN A 23 -3.59 -12.27 12.78
CA GLN A 23 -2.62 -13.28 12.42
C GLN A 23 -1.28 -12.99 13.06
N PRO A 24 -0.39 -13.99 13.17
CA PRO A 24 0.95 -13.71 13.66
C PRO A 24 1.59 -12.61 12.84
N GLN A 25 2.39 -11.79 13.49
CA GLN A 25 2.84 -10.55 12.89
C GLN A 25 3.52 -10.75 11.54
N SER A 26 4.39 -11.74 11.42
CA SER A 26 5.08 -11.94 10.17
C SER A 26 4.12 -12.35 9.07
N GLU A 27 3.13 -13.14 9.39
CA GLU A 27 2.15 -13.55 8.40
C GLU A 27 1.19 -12.43 8.07
N ALA A 28 0.91 -11.58 9.05
CA ALA A 28 0.01 -10.48 8.83
C ALA A 28 0.57 -9.50 7.80
N ALA A 29 1.83 -9.13 7.95
CA ALA A 29 2.46 -8.22 7.01
C ALA A 29 2.47 -8.81 5.61
N GLN A 30 2.79 -10.08 5.51
CA GLN A 30 2.78 -10.75 4.23
C GLN A 30 1.40 -10.81 3.63
N GLY A 31 0.39 -11.01 4.46
CA GLY A 31 -0.99 -11.04 3.99
C GLY A 31 -1.42 -9.71 3.43
N VAL A 32 -1.08 -8.62 4.11
CA VAL A 32 -1.39 -7.29 3.61
C VAL A 32 -0.73 -7.05 2.26
N ALA A 33 0.55 -7.37 2.17
CA ALA A 33 1.28 -7.14 0.93
C ALA A 33 0.74 -8.00 -0.21
N THR A 34 0.44 -9.25 0.07
CA THR A 34 -0.11 -10.14 -0.94
C THR A 34 -1.45 -9.62 -1.45
N HIS A 35 -2.30 -9.17 -0.54
CA HIS A 35 -3.59 -8.63 -0.93
C HIS A 35 -3.42 -7.42 -1.84
N ILE A 36 -2.55 -6.50 -1.46
CA ILE A 36 -2.33 -5.30 -2.25
C ILE A 36 -1.73 -5.66 -3.60
N ASN A 37 -0.73 -6.55 -3.62
CA ASN A 37 -0.11 -6.95 -4.88
C ASN A 37 -1.11 -7.60 -5.83
N LYS A 38 -2.09 -8.29 -5.27
CA LYS A 38 -3.02 -9.03 -6.09
C LYS A 38 -4.19 -8.17 -6.57
N PHE A 39 -4.68 -7.28 -5.73
CA PHE A 39 -5.91 -6.57 -6.03
C PHE A 39 -5.75 -5.10 -6.38
N TRP A 40 -4.66 -4.48 -5.99
CA TRP A 40 -4.43 -3.07 -6.32
C TRP A 40 -3.68 -2.99 -7.64
N ASP A 41 -4.18 -2.15 -8.53
CA ASP A 41 -3.51 -2.01 -9.82
C ASP A 41 -2.24 -1.15 -9.67
N PRO A 42 -1.40 -1.10 -10.71
CA PRO A 42 -0.14 -0.37 -10.59
C PRO A 42 -0.29 1.09 -10.22
N ARG A 43 -1.36 1.75 -10.67
CA ARG A 43 -1.56 3.15 -10.33
C ARG A 43 -1.81 3.30 -8.84
N MET A 44 -2.66 2.44 -8.27
CA MET A 44 -2.96 2.49 -6.86
C MET A 44 -1.70 2.23 -6.03
N ARG A 45 -0.89 1.26 -6.45
CA ARG A 45 0.33 0.97 -5.72
C ARG A 45 1.32 2.12 -5.82
N ARG A 46 1.39 2.76 -6.97
CA ARG A 46 2.26 3.93 -7.12
C ARG A 46 1.84 5.04 -6.17
N GLN A 47 0.54 5.29 -6.07
CA GLN A 47 0.04 6.31 -5.17
C GLN A 47 0.30 5.94 -3.72
N LEU A 48 0.21 4.65 -3.39
CA LEU A 48 0.53 4.23 -2.04
C LEU A 48 1.99 4.53 -1.71
N PHE A 49 2.90 4.29 -2.64
CA PHE A 49 4.30 4.60 -2.38
C PHE A 49 4.52 6.09 -2.24
N GLU A 50 3.76 6.92 -2.95
CA GLU A 50 3.84 8.37 -2.74
C GLU A 50 3.38 8.73 -1.33
N ILE A 51 2.32 8.10 -0.86
CA ILE A 51 1.84 8.32 0.49
C ILE A 51 2.90 7.90 1.51
N LEU A 52 3.57 6.80 1.25
CA LEU A 52 4.60 6.28 2.16
C LEU A 52 5.79 7.20 2.27
N GLU A 53 6.02 8.06 1.29
CA GLU A 53 7.12 9.01 1.38
C GLU A 53 6.86 10.09 2.42
N ASN A 54 5.63 10.26 2.82
CA ASN A 54 5.27 11.23 3.81
C ASN A 54 5.35 10.60 5.17
N GLU A 55 6.01 11.26 6.12
CA GLU A 55 6.12 10.68 7.45
C GLU A 55 4.79 10.63 8.16
N GLU A 56 3.94 11.61 7.90
CA GLU A 56 2.64 11.63 8.54
C GLU A 56 1.60 11.15 7.58
N ASN A 57 1.65 9.87 7.30
CA ASN A 57 0.80 9.34 6.26
C ASN A 57 -0.48 8.68 6.76
N GLY A 58 -0.64 8.53 8.05
CA GLY A 58 -1.87 7.95 8.59
C GLY A 58 -2.01 6.45 8.40
N LEU A 59 -0.99 5.80 7.88
CA LEU A 59 -1.07 4.37 7.64
C LEU A 59 -0.81 3.58 8.91
N ASP A 60 -1.52 2.47 9.03
CA ASP A 60 -1.34 1.56 10.15
C ASP A 60 0.07 0.99 10.12
N ALA A 61 0.62 0.73 11.30
CA ALA A 61 1.97 0.17 11.40
C ALA A 61 2.10 -1.11 10.59
N LEU A 62 1.05 -1.91 10.50
CA LEU A 62 1.11 -3.13 9.75
C LEU A 62 1.28 -2.86 8.26
N VAL A 63 0.66 -1.79 7.75
CA VAL A 63 0.87 -1.41 6.36
C VAL A 63 2.33 -1.02 6.15
N LEU A 64 2.90 -0.29 7.11
CA LEU A 64 4.29 0.11 7.00
C LEU A 64 5.21 -1.11 6.99
N GLN A 65 4.88 -2.12 7.79
CA GLN A 65 5.66 -3.34 7.79
C GLN A 65 5.53 -4.11 6.49
N ALA A 66 4.37 -4.01 5.85
CA ALA A 66 4.13 -4.71 4.60
C ALA A 66 4.77 -4.01 3.41
N ALA A 67 5.06 -2.73 3.55
CA ALA A 67 5.51 -1.92 2.41
C ALA A 67 6.69 -2.53 1.65
N PRO A 68 7.73 -3.03 2.33
CA PRO A 68 8.85 -3.61 1.57
C PRO A 68 8.46 -4.84 0.76
N LEU A 69 7.34 -5.46 1.09
CA LEU A 69 6.89 -6.64 0.38
C LEU A 69 5.91 -6.32 -0.75
N ILE A 70 5.47 -5.07 -0.82
CA ILE A 70 4.55 -4.66 -1.87
C ILE A 70 5.37 -4.38 -3.12
N ARG A 71 4.90 -4.94 -4.24
CA ARG A 71 5.62 -4.79 -5.49
C ARG A 71 5.53 -3.39 -6.01
N LYS A 72 6.66 -2.74 -6.20
CA LYS A 72 6.68 -1.42 -6.76
C LYS A 72 6.33 -1.48 -8.23
N PRO A 73 5.43 -0.63 -8.70
CA PRO A 73 5.16 -0.60 -10.13
C PRO A 73 6.37 -0.09 -10.87
N GLU A 74 6.55 -0.56 -12.07
CA GLU A 74 7.66 -0.09 -12.85
C GLU A 74 7.45 1.33 -13.27
N PRO A 75 8.51 2.09 -13.34
CA PRO A 75 8.37 3.47 -13.79
C PRO A 75 7.88 3.46 -15.23
N VAL A 76 7.07 4.41 -15.51
CA VAL A 76 6.55 4.52 -16.80
C VAL A 76 7.51 5.14 -17.65
N THR A 77 8.30 4.60 -18.24
CA THR A 77 9.22 5.30 -18.94
C THR A 77 9.21 4.89 -20.21
N HIS A 78 9.17 4.71 -20.63
CA HIS A 78 9.21 4.36 -21.63
C HIS A 78 9.78 4.63 -22.38
N GLN A 79 10.18 4.94 -22.32
CA GLN A 79 10.71 5.15 -22.94
C GLN A 79 11.12 4.99 -23.61
N VAL A 80 11.46 5.15 -24.02
CA VAL A 80 11.87 4.94 -24.67
C VAL A 80 12.19 4.82 -25.35
N PRO A 81 12.42 4.79 -25.83
CA PRO A 81 12.89 4.65 -26.65
C PRO A 81 13.12 4.60 -27.06
#